data_8872877e4dad896d9700e20322e635de
#
_entry.id   8872877e4dad896d9700e20322e635de
#
_cell.length_a   1.000
_cell.length_b   1.000
_cell.length_c   1.000
_cell.angle_alpha   90.00
_cell.angle_beta   90.00
_cell.angle_gamma   90.00
#
_symmetry.space_group_name_H-M   'P 1'
#
loop_
_entity.id
_entity.type
_entity.pdbx_description
1 polymer ?
#
loop_
_entity_poly.entity_id
_entity_poly.type
_entity_poly.pdbx_seq_one_letter_code
_entity_poly.pdbx_strand_id
1 'polypeptide(L)'
;MRRLDWLDALRGLAAITVVLFHLSPQMIGNEAHLAVMRHIDLGKTAVLLFFLVSGYVIPMSLERHGSLRRFWIGRLLRIYPAYLATIALFALLAAAGLLHWQGSLRAETGAGLLAHVTMMTDLVGVRGVVRVFWTLTYEMVFYLVVTGLFAWRLHRHSAWYAAALALIAWLPLPDDLLGSTPASRRALAGVLVLGLLLTLTLIFAGRAKAAGVVAMAFVLVPAINGHPTVAGTVRSSQQALLLLAVMFAGTVIYRWQHGQIGPAAGSVALAVVAAGLIGAQWTQRAWPANVFAVATISLIAYAFRRRSMPQTLTWLGRISYSLYLQHVIVLFLLPHIIPDVGTQPLPVRVITGLTYLATVLALAWLSYRIVEQPAQRLGRRLAAKIDTRGRPHPQPSTQRAAPGTGRGENTRESV
;
A
#
# COMPACT_ATOMS: atom_id res chain seq x y z
N MET A 1 -2.85 -20.55 -11.32
CA MET A 1 -2.35 -19.22 -11.66
C MET A 1 -0.93 -19.08 -11.17
N ARG A 2 0.03 -18.79 -12.04
CA ARG A 2 1.39 -18.46 -11.59
C ARG A 2 1.34 -17.23 -10.71
N ARG A 3 1.87 -17.38 -9.53
CA ARG A 3 2.07 -16.29 -8.58
C ARG A 3 3.05 -15.29 -9.21
N LEU A 4 2.87 -14.00 -8.98
CA LEU A 4 3.82 -13.00 -9.49
C LEU A 4 5.02 -12.93 -8.54
N ASP A 5 5.85 -13.99 -8.55
CA ASP A 5 6.95 -14.19 -7.60
C ASP A 5 7.96 -13.03 -7.61
N TRP A 6 8.13 -12.38 -8.77
CA TRP A 6 8.99 -11.20 -8.86
C TRP A 6 8.48 -9.99 -8.06
N LEU A 7 7.15 -9.79 -7.97
CA LEU A 7 6.56 -8.75 -7.10
C LEU A 7 6.64 -9.13 -5.63
N ASP A 8 6.45 -10.40 -5.29
CA ASP A 8 6.67 -10.88 -3.92
C ASP A 8 8.15 -10.71 -3.54
N ALA A 9 9.11 -10.98 -4.44
CA ALA A 9 10.53 -10.76 -4.20
C ALA A 9 10.86 -9.26 -3.98
N LEU A 10 10.31 -8.36 -4.79
CA LEU A 10 10.46 -6.90 -4.59
C LEU A 10 9.91 -6.46 -3.22
N ARG A 11 8.75 -6.97 -2.81
CA ARG A 11 8.18 -6.65 -1.49
C ARG A 11 9.03 -7.21 -0.36
N GLY A 12 9.59 -8.42 -0.54
CA GLY A 12 10.50 -9.04 0.42
C GLY A 12 11.79 -8.24 0.58
N LEU A 13 12.39 -7.81 -0.53
CA LEU A 13 13.56 -6.94 -0.53
C LEU A 13 13.25 -5.60 0.15
N ALA A 14 12.15 -4.95 -0.21
CA ALA A 14 11.76 -3.68 0.39
C ALA A 14 11.53 -3.83 1.91
N ALA A 15 10.88 -4.92 2.36
CA ALA A 15 10.61 -5.15 3.77
C ALA A 15 11.90 -5.31 4.59
N ILE A 16 12.83 -6.15 4.13
CA ILE A 16 14.08 -6.35 4.85
C ILE A 16 14.96 -5.09 4.83
N THR A 17 14.95 -4.32 3.73
CA THR A 17 15.65 -3.04 3.64
C THR A 17 15.14 -2.03 4.68
N VAL A 18 13.82 -1.91 4.89
CA VAL A 18 13.23 -1.05 5.92
C VAL A 18 13.65 -1.50 7.32
N VAL A 19 13.63 -2.81 7.59
CA VAL A 19 14.04 -3.38 8.89
C VAL A 19 15.49 -3.02 9.19
N LEU A 20 16.39 -3.25 8.23
CA LEU A 20 17.83 -2.93 8.36
C LEU A 20 18.06 -1.42 8.48
N PHE A 21 17.33 -0.60 7.73
CA PHE A 21 17.39 0.85 7.80
C PHE A 21 17.06 1.36 9.21
N HIS A 22 15.98 0.86 9.83
CA HIS A 22 15.61 1.28 11.19
C HIS A 22 16.52 0.71 12.27
N LEU A 23 17.13 -0.45 12.04
CA LEU A 23 18.12 -1.04 12.94
C LEU A 23 19.47 -0.30 12.89
N SER A 24 19.85 0.23 11.73
CA SER A 24 21.21 0.76 11.49
C SER A 24 21.68 1.82 12.49
N PRO A 25 20.87 2.80 12.99
CA PRO A 25 21.32 3.75 14.01
C PRO A 25 21.85 3.07 15.27
N GLN A 26 21.20 1.96 15.67
CA GLN A 26 21.58 1.18 16.85
C GLN A 26 22.88 0.38 16.61
N MET A 27 23.12 -0.02 15.35
CA MET A 27 24.28 -0.88 15.01
C MET A 27 25.55 -0.09 14.69
N ILE A 28 25.44 0.99 13.92
CA ILE A 28 26.60 1.75 13.41
C ILE A 28 26.70 3.16 14.01
N GLY A 29 25.74 3.55 14.86
CA GLY A 29 25.62 4.88 15.41
C GLY A 29 24.90 5.88 14.49
N ASN A 30 24.34 6.93 15.09
CA ASN A 30 23.56 7.94 14.36
C ASN A 30 24.37 8.71 13.32
N GLU A 31 25.62 9.04 13.60
CA GLU A 31 26.47 9.79 12.66
C GLU A 31 26.74 9.02 11.38
N ALA A 32 27.15 7.75 11.50
CA ALA A 32 27.40 6.90 10.34
C ALA A 32 26.10 6.63 9.55
N HIS A 33 24.98 6.38 10.24
CA HIS A 33 23.67 6.24 9.62
C HIS A 33 23.29 7.50 8.82
N LEU A 34 23.40 8.69 9.40
CA LEU A 34 23.10 9.95 8.73
C LEU A 34 24.08 10.25 7.59
N ALA A 35 25.35 9.83 7.70
CA ALA A 35 26.32 9.94 6.61
C ALA A 35 25.89 9.12 5.39
N VAL A 36 25.41 7.88 5.58
CA VAL A 36 24.84 7.06 4.50
C VAL A 36 23.59 7.71 3.94
N MET A 37 22.67 8.19 4.80
CA MET A 37 21.42 8.82 4.38
C MET A 37 21.59 10.08 3.52
N ARG A 38 22.70 10.79 3.67
CA ARG A 38 23.01 11.95 2.79
C ARG A 38 23.25 11.55 1.34
N HIS A 39 23.64 10.30 1.08
CA HIS A 39 23.92 9.80 -0.26
C HIS A 39 22.75 8.95 -0.80
N ILE A 40 22.20 8.07 0.04
CA ILE A 40 21.04 7.22 -0.28
C ILE A 40 20.21 6.98 0.97
N ASP A 41 18.92 7.30 0.87
CA ASP A 41 17.93 6.99 1.93
C ASP A 41 17.28 5.63 1.64
N LEU A 42 17.84 4.58 2.24
CA LEU A 42 17.36 3.21 2.05
C LEU A 42 15.91 3.04 2.55
N GLY A 43 15.49 3.80 3.57
CA GLY A 43 14.12 3.79 4.04
C GLY A 43 13.15 4.31 2.99
N LYS A 44 13.46 5.46 2.37
CA LYS A 44 12.66 6.00 1.26
C LYS A 44 12.72 5.11 0.01
N THR A 45 13.90 4.58 -0.34
CA THR A 45 14.04 3.62 -1.45
C THR A 45 13.10 2.43 -1.26
N ALA A 46 13.06 1.84 -0.09
CA ALA A 46 12.18 0.72 0.22
C ALA A 46 10.68 1.10 0.15
N VAL A 47 10.30 2.28 0.66
CA VAL A 47 8.92 2.79 0.56
C VAL A 47 8.52 3.01 -0.90
N LEU A 48 9.37 3.61 -1.72
CA LEU A 48 9.10 3.80 -3.14
C LEU A 48 8.90 2.46 -3.87
N LEU A 49 9.70 1.43 -3.53
CA LEU A 49 9.49 0.06 -4.04
C LEU A 49 8.14 -0.52 -3.61
N PHE A 50 7.75 -0.37 -2.33
CA PHE A 50 6.42 -0.80 -1.87
C PHE A 50 5.31 -0.10 -2.62
N PHE A 51 5.42 1.22 -2.83
CA PHE A 51 4.41 2.00 -3.54
C PHE A 51 4.31 1.61 -5.02
N LEU A 52 5.45 1.37 -5.67
CA LEU A 52 5.48 0.88 -7.05
C LEU A 52 4.77 -0.47 -7.18
N VAL A 53 5.07 -1.42 -6.27
CA VAL A 53 4.44 -2.75 -6.25
C VAL A 53 2.95 -2.65 -5.91
N SER A 54 2.57 -1.81 -4.94
CA SER A 54 1.15 -1.57 -4.61
C SER A 54 0.40 -0.98 -5.81
N GLY A 55 1.01 -0.01 -6.49
CA GLY A 55 0.48 0.58 -7.72
C GLY A 55 0.27 -0.41 -8.85
N TYR A 56 1.10 -1.45 -8.95
CA TYR A 56 0.92 -2.55 -9.90
C TYR A 56 -0.22 -3.49 -9.48
N VAL A 57 -0.19 -3.95 -8.23
CA VAL A 57 -1.06 -5.05 -7.75
C VAL A 57 -2.50 -4.59 -7.50
N ILE A 58 -2.71 -3.35 -7.06
CA ILE A 58 -4.03 -2.86 -6.66
C ILE A 58 -4.99 -2.75 -7.84
N PRO A 59 -4.65 -2.01 -8.93
CA PRO A 59 -5.49 -1.94 -10.13
C PRO A 59 -5.68 -3.30 -10.78
N MET A 60 -4.62 -4.10 -10.89
CA MET A 60 -4.69 -5.48 -11.39
C MET A 60 -5.72 -6.32 -10.62
N SER A 61 -5.72 -6.22 -9.29
CA SER A 61 -6.66 -6.95 -8.43
C SER A 61 -8.10 -6.50 -8.64
N LEU A 62 -8.32 -5.17 -8.76
CA LEU A 62 -9.65 -4.60 -8.96
C LEU A 62 -10.22 -4.96 -10.34
N GLU A 63 -9.43 -4.80 -11.39
CA GLU A 63 -9.84 -5.12 -12.76
C GLU A 63 -10.15 -6.60 -12.93
N ARG A 64 -9.34 -7.46 -12.33
CA ARG A 64 -9.55 -8.92 -12.36
C ARG A 64 -10.86 -9.35 -11.70
N HIS A 65 -11.25 -8.71 -10.59
CA HIS A 65 -12.48 -9.07 -9.89
C HIS A 65 -13.71 -8.37 -10.48
N GLY A 66 -13.53 -7.22 -11.14
CA GLY A 66 -14.62 -6.46 -11.76
C GLY A 66 -15.65 -5.90 -10.79
N SER A 67 -15.42 -5.99 -9.47
CA SER A 67 -16.37 -5.65 -8.42
C SER A 67 -15.73 -4.86 -7.30
N LEU A 68 -16.25 -3.64 -7.05
CA LEU A 68 -15.81 -2.80 -5.94
C LEU A 68 -16.09 -3.43 -4.57
N ARG A 69 -17.22 -4.12 -4.42
CA ARG A 69 -17.57 -4.81 -3.16
C ARG A 69 -16.52 -5.88 -2.81
N ARG A 70 -16.15 -6.73 -3.77
CA ARG A 70 -15.12 -7.76 -3.58
C ARG A 70 -13.76 -7.14 -3.30
N PHE A 71 -13.41 -6.10 -4.03
CA PHE A 71 -12.16 -5.40 -3.85
C PHE A 71 -12.04 -4.89 -2.41
N TRP A 72 -13.05 -4.15 -1.90
CA TRP A 72 -13.01 -3.58 -0.57
C TRP A 72 -13.04 -4.63 0.55
N ILE A 73 -13.86 -5.69 0.44
CA ILE A 73 -13.81 -6.81 1.39
C ILE A 73 -12.41 -7.41 1.44
N GLY A 74 -11.81 -7.67 0.27
CA GLY A 74 -10.47 -8.23 0.18
C GLY A 74 -9.39 -7.30 0.77
N ARG A 75 -9.52 -5.97 0.60
CA ARG A 75 -8.57 -4.99 1.13
C ARG A 75 -8.73 -4.81 2.64
N LEU A 76 -9.94 -4.60 3.13
CA LEU A 76 -10.20 -4.42 4.55
C LEU A 76 -9.71 -5.63 5.35
N LEU A 77 -10.05 -6.85 4.93
CA LEU A 77 -9.62 -8.08 5.61
C LEU A 77 -8.15 -8.45 5.38
N ARG A 78 -7.47 -7.80 4.45
CA ARG A 78 -6.02 -7.92 4.29
C ARG A 78 -5.26 -7.00 5.22
N ILE A 79 -5.75 -5.77 5.46
CA ILE A 79 -4.98 -4.71 6.10
C ILE A 79 -5.35 -4.55 7.56
N TYR A 80 -6.64 -4.37 7.88
CA TYR A 80 -7.08 -4.04 9.23
C TYR A 80 -6.74 -5.08 10.30
N PRO A 81 -6.86 -6.40 10.08
CA PRO A 81 -6.59 -7.36 11.15
C PRO A 81 -5.17 -7.31 11.68
N ALA A 82 -4.15 -7.31 10.82
CA ALA A 82 -2.76 -7.22 11.26
C ALA A 82 -2.41 -5.82 11.80
N TYR A 83 -3.00 -4.77 11.24
CA TYR A 83 -2.87 -3.40 11.73
C TYR A 83 -3.41 -3.27 13.17
N LEU A 84 -4.63 -3.75 13.43
CA LEU A 84 -5.24 -3.72 14.77
C LEU A 84 -4.49 -4.61 15.76
N ALA A 85 -4.02 -5.79 15.32
CA ALA A 85 -3.18 -6.66 16.15
C ALA A 85 -1.87 -5.97 16.54
N THR A 86 -1.28 -5.19 15.64
CA THR A 86 -0.07 -4.41 15.94
C THR A 86 -0.35 -3.29 16.95
N ILE A 87 -1.49 -2.59 16.82
CA ILE A 87 -1.92 -1.58 17.81
C ILE A 87 -2.17 -2.24 19.18
N ALA A 88 -2.86 -3.39 19.19
CA ALA A 88 -3.13 -4.14 20.42
C ALA A 88 -1.83 -4.60 21.10
N LEU A 89 -0.87 -5.11 20.34
CA LEU A 89 0.45 -5.50 20.85
C LEU A 89 1.17 -4.30 21.44
N PHE A 90 1.19 -3.16 20.75
CA PHE A 90 1.79 -1.93 21.29
C PHE A 90 1.10 -1.49 22.59
N ALA A 91 -0.23 -1.50 22.62
CA ALA A 91 -1.01 -1.11 23.79
C ALA A 91 -0.74 -2.02 25.01
N LEU A 92 -0.61 -3.33 24.80
CA LEU A 92 -0.25 -4.29 25.85
C LEU A 92 1.16 -4.02 26.41
N LEU A 93 2.14 -3.76 25.54
CA LEU A 93 3.50 -3.44 25.94
C LEU A 93 3.56 -2.08 26.65
N ALA A 94 2.77 -1.11 26.23
CA ALA A 94 2.66 0.18 26.89
C ALA A 94 1.98 0.07 28.28
N ALA A 95 0.95 -0.78 28.41
CA ALA A 95 0.32 -1.07 29.69
C ALA A 95 1.27 -1.79 30.67
N ALA A 96 2.18 -2.63 30.15
CA ALA A 96 3.24 -3.25 30.92
C ALA A 96 4.41 -2.30 31.26
N GLY A 97 4.37 -1.03 30.85
CA GLY A 97 5.43 -0.06 31.10
C GLY A 97 6.67 -0.20 30.21
N LEU A 98 6.63 -1.10 29.22
CA LEU A 98 7.76 -1.38 28.32
C LEU A 98 7.83 -0.39 27.14
N LEU A 99 6.73 0.24 26.79
CA LEU A 99 6.67 1.25 25.72
C LEU A 99 5.92 2.51 26.18
N HIS A 100 6.18 3.62 25.48
CA HIS A 100 5.55 4.90 25.78
C HIS A 100 4.74 5.40 24.60
N TRP A 101 3.51 5.88 24.87
CA TRP A 101 2.70 6.53 23.86
C TRP A 101 3.37 7.79 23.33
N GLN A 102 3.30 7.99 22.03
CA GLN A 102 3.83 9.20 21.38
C GLN A 102 3.13 10.46 21.92
N GLY A 103 3.89 11.54 22.10
CA GLY A 103 3.38 12.77 22.67
C GLY A 103 2.20 13.38 21.92
N SER A 104 2.22 13.35 20.57
CA SER A 104 1.12 13.84 19.73
C SER A 104 -0.17 13.02 19.88
N LEU A 105 -0.09 11.72 20.15
CA LEU A 105 -1.27 10.88 20.43
C LEU A 105 -1.88 11.18 21.79
N ARG A 106 -1.04 11.45 22.81
CA ARG A 106 -1.51 11.85 24.14
C ARG A 106 -2.20 13.21 24.11
N ALA A 107 -1.63 14.17 23.36
CA ALA A 107 -2.16 15.52 23.25
C ALA A 107 -3.48 15.58 22.43
N GLU A 108 -3.67 14.68 21.47
CA GLU A 108 -4.77 14.72 20.49
C GLU A 108 -5.46 13.36 20.33
N THR A 109 -5.87 12.75 21.43
CA THR A 109 -6.46 11.39 21.45
C THR A 109 -7.66 11.27 20.50
N GLY A 110 -8.55 12.26 20.44
CA GLY A 110 -9.74 12.20 19.56
C GLY A 110 -9.37 12.21 18.07
N ALA A 111 -8.50 13.12 17.65
CA ALA A 111 -8.02 13.17 16.26
C ALA A 111 -7.22 11.90 15.93
N GLY A 112 -6.39 11.44 16.88
CA GLY A 112 -5.59 10.23 16.74
C GLY A 112 -6.46 8.98 16.52
N LEU A 113 -7.48 8.77 17.35
CA LEU A 113 -8.40 7.63 17.21
C LEU A 113 -9.10 7.61 15.84
N LEU A 114 -9.69 8.75 15.43
CA LEU A 114 -10.37 8.86 14.14
C LEU A 114 -9.39 8.66 12.95
N ALA A 115 -8.18 9.23 13.05
CA ALA A 115 -7.16 9.06 12.02
C ALA A 115 -6.70 7.59 11.88
N HIS A 116 -6.64 6.83 12.98
CA HIS A 116 -6.34 5.40 12.94
C HIS A 116 -7.48 4.57 12.33
N VAL A 117 -8.75 5.00 12.47
CA VAL A 117 -9.88 4.33 11.78
C VAL A 117 -9.72 4.40 10.27
N THR A 118 -9.24 5.51 9.72
CA THR A 118 -9.01 5.68 8.29
C THR A 118 -7.61 5.29 7.83
N MET A 119 -6.68 5.03 8.76
CA MET A 119 -5.23 4.92 8.52
C MET A 119 -4.59 6.20 7.94
N MET A 120 -5.26 7.35 8.03
CA MET A 120 -4.78 8.62 7.43
C MET A 120 -4.11 9.54 8.47
N THR A 121 -3.32 8.95 9.36
CA THR A 121 -2.64 9.67 10.45
C THR A 121 -1.74 10.80 9.95
N ASP A 122 -1.01 10.59 8.87
CA ASP A 122 -0.04 11.56 8.34
C ASP A 122 -0.75 12.82 7.81
N LEU A 123 -1.86 12.67 7.09
CA LEU A 123 -2.65 13.79 6.55
C LEU A 123 -3.45 14.56 7.63
N VAL A 124 -3.76 13.92 8.75
CA VAL A 124 -4.39 14.58 9.91
C VAL A 124 -3.34 15.31 10.75
N GLY A 125 -2.05 15.00 10.57
CA GLY A 125 -0.96 15.59 11.32
C GLY A 125 -0.78 15.03 12.73
N VAL A 126 -1.19 13.78 12.95
CA VAL A 126 -0.93 13.02 14.18
C VAL A 126 -0.02 11.83 13.89
N ARG A 127 0.88 11.52 14.82
CA ARG A 127 1.70 10.32 14.65
C ARG A 127 0.87 9.06 14.83
N GLY A 128 1.13 8.07 13.98
CA GLY A 128 0.62 6.73 14.21
C GLY A 128 1.21 6.13 15.49
N VAL A 129 0.49 5.18 16.11
CA VAL A 129 0.97 4.39 17.27
C VAL A 129 2.36 3.81 16.98
N VAL A 130 2.54 3.29 15.78
CA VAL A 130 3.86 2.93 15.25
C VAL A 130 4.19 3.88 14.10
N ARG A 131 5.38 4.48 14.13
CA ARG A 131 5.78 5.54 13.19
C ARG A 131 5.61 5.14 11.73
N VAL A 132 5.85 3.87 11.38
CA VAL A 132 5.78 3.38 10.00
C VAL A 132 4.37 3.35 9.42
N PHE A 133 3.33 3.59 10.20
CA PHE A 133 1.93 3.64 9.72
C PHE A 133 1.65 4.77 8.74
N TRP A 134 2.53 5.78 8.66
CA TRP A 134 2.38 6.90 7.74
C TRP A 134 2.21 6.47 6.26
N THR A 135 2.86 5.38 5.84
CA THR A 135 2.75 4.88 4.47
C THR A 135 1.36 4.35 4.13
N LEU A 136 0.64 3.81 5.14
CA LEU A 136 -0.72 3.32 4.97
C LEU A 136 -1.69 4.44 4.60
N THR A 137 -1.38 5.68 4.99
CA THR A 137 -2.12 6.88 4.60
C THR A 137 -2.21 7.00 3.08
N TYR A 138 -1.07 6.93 2.40
CA TYR A 138 -1.01 7.07 0.94
C TYR A 138 -1.57 5.84 0.22
N GLU A 139 -1.39 4.66 0.79
CA GLU A 139 -1.99 3.44 0.27
C GLU A 139 -3.52 3.49 0.35
N MET A 140 -4.10 3.99 1.44
CA MET A 140 -5.55 4.14 1.60
C MET A 140 -6.11 5.20 0.63
N VAL A 141 -5.45 6.36 0.50
CA VAL A 141 -5.82 7.37 -0.51
C VAL A 141 -5.79 6.77 -1.91
N PHE A 142 -4.76 6.01 -2.24
CA PHE A 142 -4.65 5.36 -3.54
C PHE A 142 -5.79 4.34 -3.77
N TYR A 143 -6.18 3.55 -2.76
CA TYR A 143 -7.32 2.63 -2.87
C TYR A 143 -8.61 3.37 -3.20
N LEU A 144 -8.84 4.52 -2.56
CA LEU A 144 -10.02 5.34 -2.80
C LEU A 144 -10.00 5.95 -4.20
N VAL A 145 -8.88 6.54 -4.62
CA VAL A 145 -8.72 7.12 -5.96
C VAL A 145 -8.93 6.06 -7.05
N VAL A 146 -8.29 4.90 -6.93
CA VAL A 146 -8.47 3.80 -7.90
C VAL A 146 -9.91 3.28 -7.91
N THR A 147 -10.59 3.25 -6.76
CA THR A 147 -12.03 2.95 -6.66
C THR A 147 -12.86 3.92 -7.48
N GLY A 148 -12.60 5.22 -7.33
CA GLY A 148 -13.30 6.26 -8.08
C GLY A 148 -13.05 6.18 -9.59
N LEU A 149 -11.79 6.06 -9.96
CA LEU A 149 -11.42 5.91 -11.37
C LEU A 149 -12.04 4.66 -12.02
N PHE A 150 -12.13 3.56 -11.27
CA PHE A 150 -12.79 2.34 -11.76
C PHE A 150 -14.29 2.52 -11.89
N ALA A 151 -14.96 3.15 -10.92
CA ALA A 151 -16.40 3.41 -10.94
C ALA A 151 -16.85 4.24 -12.15
N TRP A 152 -16.00 5.18 -12.57
CA TRP A 152 -16.22 6.04 -13.73
C TRP A 152 -15.58 5.53 -15.03
N ARG A 153 -14.99 4.32 -15.01
CA ARG A 153 -14.27 3.73 -16.14
C ARG A 153 -13.09 4.55 -16.66
N LEU A 154 -12.54 5.44 -15.83
CA LEU A 154 -11.39 6.29 -16.13
C LEU A 154 -10.04 5.62 -15.81
N HIS A 155 -10.04 4.44 -15.21
CA HIS A 155 -8.87 3.74 -14.70
C HIS A 155 -7.82 3.37 -15.77
N ARG A 156 -8.17 3.41 -17.07
CA ARG A 156 -7.25 3.12 -18.17
C ARG A 156 -6.26 4.26 -18.46
N HIS A 157 -6.51 5.46 -17.97
CA HIS A 157 -5.68 6.64 -18.21
C HIS A 157 -4.55 6.84 -17.20
N SER A 158 -4.01 5.74 -16.65
CA SER A 158 -3.00 5.77 -15.58
C SER A 158 -1.72 6.53 -15.92
N ALA A 159 -1.31 6.55 -17.18
CA ALA A 159 -0.15 7.33 -17.64
C ALA A 159 -0.38 8.84 -17.44
N TRP A 160 -1.58 9.33 -17.77
CA TRP A 160 -1.97 10.72 -17.55
C TRP A 160 -2.01 11.08 -16.06
N TYR A 161 -2.53 10.19 -15.20
CA TYR A 161 -2.59 10.46 -13.76
C TYR A 161 -1.21 10.46 -13.12
N ALA A 162 -0.32 9.54 -13.52
CA ALA A 162 1.06 9.53 -13.06
C ALA A 162 1.80 10.82 -13.43
N ALA A 163 1.70 11.25 -14.70
CA ALA A 163 2.31 12.45 -15.19
C ALA A 163 1.69 13.72 -14.56
N ALA A 164 0.35 13.80 -14.48
CA ALA A 164 -0.34 14.95 -13.92
C ALA A 164 0.02 15.17 -12.45
N LEU A 165 0.00 14.13 -11.62
CA LEU A 165 0.38 14.24 -10.21
C LEU A 165 1.84 14.69 -10.05
N ALA A 166 2.76 14.15 -10.88
CA ALA A 166 4.15 14.55 -10.86
C ALA A 166 4.34 16.02 -11.31
N LEU A 167 3.57 16.51 -12.30
CA LEU A 167 3.63 17.90 -12.76
C LEU A 167 2.97 18.86 -11.76
N ILE A 168 1.83 18.50 -11.18
CA ILE A 168 1.16 19.30 -10.15
C ILE A 168 2.07 19.47 -8.92
N ALA A 169 2.88 18.47 -8.61
CA ALA A 169 3.84 18.55 -7.51
C ALA A 169 4.95 19.59 -7.70
N TRP A 170 5.08 20.23 -8.88
CA TRP A 170 5.99 21.36 -9.11
C TRP A 170 5.35 22.71 -8.77
N LEU A 171 4.04 22.74 -8.58
CA LEU A 171 3.33 23.96 -8.20
C LEU A 171 3.60 24.27 -6.72
N PRO A 172 3.52 25.55 -6.30
CA PRO A 172 3.57 25.95 -4.91
C PRO A 172 2.25 25.55 -4.22
N LEU A 173 2.23 24.37 -3.62
CA LEU A 173 1.06 23.83 -2.95
C LEU A 173 1.09 24.18 -1.46
N PRO A 174 -0.06 24.45 -0.83
CA PRO A 174 -0.13 24.63 0.61
C PRO A 174 0.10 23.31 1.32
N ASP A 175 0.77 23.31 2.47
CA ASP A 175 1.15 22.09 3.20
C ASP A 175 0.24 21.78 4.39
N ASP A 176 -0.48 22.77 4.93
CA ASP A 176 -1.16 22.70 6.22
C ASP A 176 -2.53 23.41 6.23
N LEU A 177 -3.23 23.46 5.10
CA LEU A 177 -4.46 24.22 4.95
C LEU A 177 -5.59 23.75 5.90
N LEU A 178 -5.64 22.47 6.24
CA LEU A 178 -6.74 21.84 6.98
C LEU A 178 -6.36 21.36 8.40
N GLY A 179 -5.14 21.55 8.86
CA GLY A 179 -4.63 20.88 10.05
C GLY A 179 -3.91 21.77 11.06
N SER A 180 -4.04 23.09 10.99
CA SER A 180 -3.28 24.06 11.80
C SER A 180 -3.62 24.03 13.30
N THR A 181 -4.84 23.68 13.69
CA THR A 181 -5.30 23.66 15.10
C THR A 181 -5.77 22.26 15.53
N PRO A 182 -5.77 21.94 16.85
CA PRO A 182 -6.33 20.68 17.34
C PRO A 182 -7.81 20.47 16.96
N ALA A 183 -8.59 21.55 16.90
CA ALA A 183 -10.00 21.50 16.50
C ALA A 183 -10.13 21.16 15.02
N SER A 184 -9.36 21.82 14.13
CA SER A 184 -9.38 21.54 12.69
C SER A 184 -8.88 20.13 12.37
N ARG A 185 -7.90 19.61 13.10
CA ARG A 185 -7.44 18.22 12.95
C ARG A 185 -8.51 17.20 13.33
N ARG A 186 -9.26 17.44 14.43
CA ARG A 186 -10.41 16.60 14.82
C ARG A 186 -11.52 16.65 13.78
N ALA A 187 -11.85 17.84 13.27
CA ALA A 187 -12.85 18.01 12.23
C ALA A 187 -12.43 17.28 10.93
N LEU A 188 -11.19 17.47 10.48
CA LEU A 188 -10.64 16.77 9.31
C LEU A 188 -10.70 15.26 9.48
N ALA A 189 -10.24 14.73 10.63
CA ALA A 189 -10.30 13.30 10.91
C ALA A 189 -11.74 12.77 10.87
N GLY A 190 -12.70 13.52 11.43
CA GLY A 190 -14.14 13.20 11.34
C GLY A 190 -14.65 13.18 9.90
N VAL A 191 -14.30 14.18 9.09
CA VAL A 191 -14.69 14.24 7.67
C VAL A 191 -14.11 13.05 6.88
N LEU A 192 -12.85 12.67 7.14
CA LEU A 192 -12.24 11.52 6.50
C LEU A 192 -12.93 10.20 6.89
N VAL A 193 -13.29 10.03 8.16
CA VAL A 193 -14.08 8.86 8.62
C VAL A 193 -15.43 8.83 7.93
N LEU A 194 -16.18 9.93 7.95
CA LEU A 194 -17.49 10.02 7.30
C LEU A 194 -17.40 9.76 5.79
N GLY A 195 -16.40 10.33 5.13
CA GLY A 195 -16.15 10.12 3.70
C GLY A 195 -15.83 8.65 3.37
N LEU A 196 -15.01 7.99 4.17
CA LEU A 196 -14.71 6.56 4.02
C LEU A 196 -15.96 5.70 4.23
N LEU A 197 -16.71 5.94 5.32
CA LEU A 197 -17.95 5.23 5.62
C LEU A 197 -19.00 5.45 4.53
N LEU A 198 -19.18 6.68 4.06
CA LEU A 198 -20.07 7.00 2.95
C LEU A 198 -19.65 6.28 1.66
N THR A 199 -18.37 6.29 1.32
CA THR A 199 -17.85 5.57 0.16
C THR A 199 -18.19 4.08 0.23
N LEU A 200 -17.91 3.43 1.37
CA LEU A 200 -18.21 2.01 1.57
C LEU A 200 -19.71 1.74 1.51
N THR A 201 -20.53 2.54 2.22
CA THR A 201 -21.99 2.41 2.21
C THR A 201 -22.55 2.50 0.79
N LEU A 202 -22.10 3.49 0.00
CA LEU A 202 -22.54 3.64 -1.39
C LEU A 202 -22.10 2.47 -2.28
N ILE A 203 -20.88 1.92 -2.06
CA ILE A 203 -20.44 0.70 -2.77
C ILE A 203 -21.34 -0.48 -2.45
N PHE A 204 -21.63 -0.72 -1.17
CA PHE A 204 -22.46 -1.84 -0.75
C PHE A 204 -23.95 -1.63 -1.10
N ALA A 205 -24.42 -0.38 -1.23
CA ALA A 205 -25.73 -0.04 -1.77
C ALA A 205 -25.82 -0.14 -3.31
N GLY A 206 -24.71 -0.42 -4.01
CA GLY A 206 -24.69 -0.53 -5.48
C GLY A 206 -24.57 0.81 -6.21
N ARG A 207 -24.39 1.92 -5.51
CA ARG A 207 -24.25 3.28 -6.06
C ARG A 207 -22.80 3.60 -6.40
N ALA A 208 -22.18 2.80 -7.28
CA ALA A 208 -20.75 2.85 -7.57
C ALA A 208 -20.26 4.22 -8.05
N LYS A 209 -21.01 4.92 -8.93
CA LYS A 209 -20.61 6.26 -9.43
C LYS A 209 -20.59 7.30 -8.31
N ALA A 210 -21.60 7.33 -7.45
CA ALA A 210 -21.65 8.25 -6.31
C ALA A 210 -20.50 7.95 -5.31
N ALA A 211 -20.26 6.66 -5.01
CA ALA A 211 -19.10 6.23 -4.23
C ALA A 211 -17.79 6.72 -4.86
N GLY A 212 -17.69 6.66 -6.19
CA GLY A 212 -16.53 7.10 -6.93
C GLY A 212 -16.22 8.59 -6.78
N VAL A 213 -17.26 9.45 -6.76
CA VAL A 213 -17.08 10.90 -6.54
C VAL A 213 -16.50 11.16 -5.16
N VAL A 214 -17.10 10.58 -4.12
CA VAL A 214 -16.61 10.73 -2.73
C VAL A 214 -15.18 10.20 -2.58
N ALA A 215 -14.90 9.04 -3.17
CA ALA A 215 -13.58 8.41 -3.12
C ALA A 215 -12.50 9.23 -3.82
N MET A 216 -12.79 9.82 -4.99
CA MET A 216 -11.82 10.67 -5.71
C MET A 216 -11.52 11.97 -4.97
N ALA A 217 -12.46 12.52 -4.20
CA ALA A 217 -12.22 13.74 -3.43
C ALA A 217 -11.08 13.59 -2.40
N PHE A 218 -10.76 12.37 -1.97
CA PHE A 218 -9.64 12.13 -1.05
C PHE A 218 -8.27 12.50 -1.62
N VAL A 219 -8.09 12.59 -2.96
CA VAL A 219 -6.83 13.05 -3.56
C VAL A 219 -6.53 14.52 -3.28
N LEU A 220 -7.56 15.32 -3.00
CA LEU A 220 -7.39 16.73 -2.67
C LEU A 220 -6.68 16.93 -1.34
N VAL A 221 -6.87 16.02 -0.38
CA VAL A 221 -6.28 16.17 0.96
C VAL A 221 -4.75 16.19 0.91
N PRO A 222 -4.04 15.21 0.32
CA PRO A 222 -2.58 15.28 0.20
C PRO A 222 -2.09 16.44 -0.68
N ALA A 223 -2.93 16.99 -1.57
CA ALA A 223 -2.57 18.14 -2.39
C ALA A 223 -2.53 19.47 -1.64
N ILE A 224 -3.25 19.58 -0.52
CA ILE A 224 -3.38 20.84 0.25
C ILE A 224 -3.02 20.71 1.72
N ASN A 225 -2.75 19.51 2.18
CA ASN A 225 -2.51 19.18 3.59
C ASN A 225 -1.49 18.05 3.75
N GLY A 226 -0.44 18.05 2.94
CA GLY A 226 0.58 16.99 2.91
C GLY A 226 1.53 17.02 4.10
N HIS A 227 1.65 18.15 4.81
CA HIS A 227 2.47 18.30 6.03
C HIS A 227 1.79 19.21 7.07
N PRO A 228 0.64 18.81 7.61
CA PRO A 228 -0.17 19.67 8.46
C PRO A 228 0.47 19.98 9.83
N THR A 229 1.44 19.18 10.26
CA THR A 229 2.20 19.37 11.51
C THR A 229 3.57 18.73 11.44
N VAL A 230 4.47 19.08 12.35
CA VAL A 230 5.79 18.44 12.51
C VAL A 230 5.71 16.95 12.91
N ALA A 231 4.53 16.47 13.30
CA ALA A 231 4.30 15.06 13.59
C ALA A 231 4.15 14.21 12.32
N GLY A 232 3.80 14.82 11.17
CA GLY A 232 3.77 14.17 9.87
C GLY A 232 5.17 13.68 9.44
N THR A 233 5.20 12.62 8.64
CA THR A 233 6.47 12.03 8.14
C THR A 233 6.82 12.56 6.75
N VAL A 234 5.82 12.81 5.92
CA VAL A 234 5.95 13.51 4.64
C VAL A 234 6.10 15.01 4.91
N ARG A 235 6.96 15.68 4.15
CA ARG A 235 7.42 17.04 4.47
C ARG A 235 6.74 18.13 3.64
N SER A 236 5.90 17.76 2.67
CA SER A 236 5.17 18.70 1.84
C SER A 236 4.05 18.01 1.05
N SER A 237 3.05 18.78 0.62
CA SER A 237 2.03 18.33 -0.32
C SER A 237 2.63 17.89 -1.65
N GLN A 238 3.69 18.55 -2.11
CA GLN A 238 4.45 18.13 -3.28
C GLN A 238 4.98 16.70 -3.12
N GLN A 239 5.62 16.39 -1.99
CA GLN A 239 6.11 15.04 -1.69
C GLN A 239 4.96 14.03 -1.61
N ALA A 240 3.84 14.39 -1.00
CA ALA A 240 2.64 13.55 -0.90
C ALA A 240 2.09 13.16 -2.29
N LEU A 241 1.98 14.13 -3.20
CA LEU A 241 1.56 13.86 -4.58
C LEU A 241 2.55 13.02 -5.36
N LEU A 242 3.86 13.24 -5.17
CA LEU A 242 4.90 12.41 -5.80
C LEU A 242 4.84 10.95 -5.35
N LEU A 243 4.53 10.68 -4.08
CA LEU A 243 4.34 9.31 -3.60
C LEU A 243 3.14 8.64 -4.29
N LEU A 244 2.03 9.37 -4.50
CA LEU A 244 0.90 8.87 -5.29
C LEU A 244 1.27 8.69 -6.78
N ALA A 245 2.07 9.60 -7.35
CA ALA A 245 2.58 9.46 -8.72
C ALA A 245 3.41 8.17 -8.90
N VAL A 246 4.23 7.78 -7.91
CA VAL A 246 4.96 6.50 -7.90
C VAL A 246 4.01 5.31 -7.88
N MET A 247 2.92 5.37 -7.14
CA MET A 247 1.91 4.30 -7.17
C MET A 247 1.27 4.21 -8.56
N PHE A 248 0.93 5.34 -9.20
CA PHE A 248 0.45 5.34 -10.58
C PHE A 248 1.52 4.88 -11.58
N ALA A 249 2.82 5.15 -11.34
CA ALA A 249 3.91 4.57 -12.14
C ALA A 249 3.90 3.03 -12.10
N GLY A 250 3.62 2.44 -10.94
CA GLY A 250 3.37 0.99 -10.83
C GLY A 250 2.19 0.53 -11.69
N THR A 251 1.11 1.31 -11.76
CA THR A 251 -0.04 1.04 -12.65
C THR A 251 0.35 1.17 -14.12
N VAL A 252 1.19 2.14 -14.48
CA VAL A 252 1.72 2.30 -15.84
C VAL A 252 2.51 1.04 -16.25
N ILE A 253 3.40 0.55 -15.38
CA ILE A 253 4.17 -0.69 -15.62
C ILE A 253 3.23 -1.89 -15.82
N TYR A 254 2.19 -2.02 -14.99
CA TYR A 254 1.17 -3.07 -15.15
C TYR A 254 0.50 -3.00 -16.53
N ARG A 255 0.04 -1.82 -16.94
CA ARG A 255 -0.66 -1.62 -18.22
C ARG A 255 0.24 -1.81 -19.43
N TRP A 256 1.47 -1.31 -19.34
CA TRP A 256 2.47 -1.51 -20.39
C TRP A 256 2.76 -3.00 -20.58
N GLN A 257 2.99 -3.73 -19.50
CA GLN A 257 3.24 -5.18 -19.56
C GLN A 257 2.09 -5.96 -20.18
N HIS A 258 0.85 -5.49 -20.06
CA HIS A 258 -0.34 -6.14 -20.61
C HIS A 258 -0.80 -5.55 -21.95
N GLY A 259 0.03 -4.70 -22.58
CA GLY A 259 -0.28 -4.10 -23.90
C GLY A 259 -1.45 -3.13 -23.89
N GLN A 260 -1.85 -2.61 -22.72
CA GLN A 260 -2.99 -1.69 -22.56
C GLN A 260 -2.61 -0.23 -22.83
N ILE A 261 -1.32 0.08 -22.80
CA ILE A 261 -0.75 1.39 -23.19
C ILE A 261 0.47 1.16 -24.08
N GLY A 262 0.70 2.08 -25.02
CA GLY A 262 1.86 2.04 -25.89
C GLY A 262 3.18 2.32 -25.14
N PRO A 263 4.33 1.80 -25.65
CA PRO A 263 5.63 1.99 -24.99
C PRO A 263 6.01 3.46 -24.85
N ALA A 264 5.73 4.31 -25.84
CA ALA A 264 6.04 5.73 -25.77
C ALA A 264 5.30 6.42 -24.62
N ALA A 265 3.97 6.23 -24.50
CA ALA A 265 3.19 6.81 -23.41
C ALA A 265 3.64 6.31 -22.02
N GLY A 266 3.97 5.01 -21.92
CA GLY A 266 4.51 4.43 -20.69
C GLY A 266 5.86 5.02 -20.31
N SER A 267 6.80 5.10 -21.25
CA SER A 267 8.15 5.65 -21.01
C SER A 267 8.10 7.13 -20.63
N VAL A 268 7.29 7.95 -21.35
CA VAL A 268 7.13 9.37 -21.04
C VAL A 268 6.55 9.55 -19.63
N ALA A 269 5.50 8.82 -19.27
CA ALA A 269 4.90 8.92 -17.94
C ALA A 269 5.90 8.55 -16.83
N LEU A 270 6.66 7.47 -17.00
CA LEU A 270 7.69 7.07 -16.03
C LEU A 270 8.83 8.09 -15.94
N ALA A 271 9.26 8.65 -17.07
CA ALA A 271 10.28 9.70 -17.11
C ALA A 271 9.81 10.98 -16.41
N VAL A 272 8.56 11.41 -16.61
CA VAL A 272 7.96 12.57 -15.93
C VAL A 272 7.88 12.34 -14.42
N VAL A 273 7.49 11.14 -13.97
CA VAL A 273 7.48 10.81 -12.53
C VAL A 273 8.90 10.84 -11.95
N ALA A 274 9.88 10.25 -12.64
CA ALA A 274 11.28 10.27 -12.20
C ALA A 274 11.84 11.69 -12.14
N ALA A 275 11.59 12.51 -13.17
CA ALA A 275 11.99 13.91 -13.21
C ALA A 275 11.30 14.72 -12.09
N GLY A 276 10.02 14.47 -11.83
CA GLY A 276 9.27 15.08 -10.73
C GLY A 276 9.88 14.77 -9.37
N LEU A 277 10.21 13.51 -9.12
CA LEU A 277 10.87 13.08 -7.87
C LEU A 277 12.24 13.73 -7.68
N ILE A 278 13.04 13.85 -8.74
CA ILE A 278 14.37 14.45 -8.67
C ILE A 278 14.25 15.97 -8.54
N GLY A 279 13.45 16.62 -9.38
CA GLY A 279 13.37 18.07 -9.48
C GLY A 279 12.65 18.74 -8.30
N ALA A 280 11.48 18.25 -7.91
CA ALA A 280 10.72 18.83 -6.78
C ALA A 280 11.41 18.60 -5.41
N GLN A 281 12.35 17.66 -5.33
CA GLN A 281 13.11 17.34 -4.13
C GLN A 281 14.62 17.62 -4.33
N TRP A 282 14.97 18.50 -5.24
CA TRP A 282 16.35 18.80 -5.64
C TRP A 282 17.28 19.16 -4.47
N THR A 283 16.76 19.83 -3.45
CA THR A 283 17.53 20.18 -2.25
C THR A 283 17.93 18.97 -1.39
N GLN A 284 17.29 17.84 -1.58
CA GLN A 284 17.59 16.61 -0.85
C GLN A 284 18.48 15.70 -1.70
N ARG A 285 19.80 15.75 -1.46
CA ARG A 285 20.84 15.05 -2.26
C ARG A 285 20.60 13.56 -2.49
N ALA A 286 19.94 12.86 -1.56
CA ALA A 286 19.67 11.43 -1.66
C ALA A 286 18.59 11.06 -2.71
N TRP A 287 17.73 12.00 -3.15
CA TRP A 287 16.62 11.66 -4.05
C TRP A 287 17.02 11.09 -5.41
N PRO A 288 18.02 11.64 -6.14
CA PRO A 288 18.47 11.05 -7.40
C PRO A 288 18.94 9.60 -7.22
N ALA A 289 19.72 9.34 -6.16
CA ALA A 289 20.20 7.99 -5.85
C ALA A 289 19.06 7.02 -5.51
N ASN A 290 18.04 7.48 -4.76
CA ASN A 290 16.88 6.68 -4.44
C ASN A 290 16.07 6.32 -5.70
N VAL A 291 15.83 7.30 -6.59
CA VAL A 291 15.11 7.07 -7.85
C VAL A 291 15.88 6.09 -8.74
N PHE A 292 17.19 6.28 -8.87
CA PHE A 292 18.05 5.37 -9.63
C PHE A 292 18.03 3.94 -9.05
N ALA A 293 18.15 3.80 -7.74
CA ALA A 293 18.10 2.50 -7.06
C ALA A 293 16.75 1.80 -7.28
N VAL A 294 15.63 2.51 -7.12
CA VAL A 294 14.28 1.97 -7.36
C VAL A 294 14.12 1.53 -8.81
N ALA A 295 14.54 2.36 -9.76
CA ALA A 295 14.46 2.02 -11.19
C ALA A 295 15.31 0.78 -11.50
N THR A 296 16.55 0.73 -11.05
CA THR A 296 17.47 -0.39 -11.29
C THR A 296 16.96 -1.68 -10.68
N ILE A 297 16.54 -1.68 -9.41
CA ILE A 297 16.01 -2.86 -8.73
C ILE A 297 14.73 -3.36 -9.43
N SER A 298 13.86 -2.42 -9.83
CA SER A 298 12.61 -2.77 -10.52
C SER A 298 12.86 -3.33 -11.92
N LEU A 299 13.81 -2.78 -12.67
CA LEU A 299 14.22 -3.28 -13.99
C LEU A 299 14.84 -4.67 -13.89
N ILE A 300 15.73 -4.91 -12.93
CA ILE A 300 16.31 -6.23 -12.68
C ILE A 300 15.20 -7.24 -12.36
N ALA A 301 14.33 -6.93 -11.41
CA ALA A 301 13.23 -7.81 -11.04
C ALA A 301 12.29 -8.10 -12.23
N TYR A 302 12.03 -7.07 -13.05
CA TYR A 302 11.23 -7.21 -14.26
C TYR A 302 11.91 -8.06 -15.33
N ALA A 303 13.23 -7.91 -15.53
CA ALA A 303 13.99 -8.73 -16.47
C ALA A 303 13.94 -10.22 -16.07
N PHE A 304 13.99 -10.50 -14.78
CA PHE A 304 13.91 -11.86 -14.23
C PHE A 304 12.47 -12.37 -13.99
N ARG A 305 11.43 -11.61 -14.34
CA ARG A 305 10.02 -11.94 -14.04
C ARG A 305 9.51 -13.28 -14.55
N ARG A 306 10.17 -13.85 -15.56
CA ARG A 306 9.84 -15.15 -16.13
C ARG A 306 10.62 -16.31 -15.50
N ARG A 307 11.64 -16.01 -14.68
CA ARG A 307 12.48 -16.98 -13.97
C ARG A 307 11.92 -17.23 -12.56
N SER A 308 12.35 -18.30 -11.93
CA SER A 308 12.08 -18.55 -10.51
C SER A 308 12.84 -17.55 -9.65
N MET A 309 12.16 -16.91 -8.72
CA MET A 309 12.77 -16.01 -7.76
C MET A 309 13.29 -16.79 -6.53
N PRO A 310 14.31 -16.29 -5.84
CA PRO A 310 14.78 -16.91 -4.59
C PRO A 310 13.64 -17.10 -3.61
N GLN A 311 13.53 -18.31 -3.05
CA GLN A 311 12.44 -18.68 -2.14
C GLN A 311 12.42 -17.81 -0.86
N THR A 312 13.60 -17.41 -0.38
CA THR A 312 13.75 -16.51 0.76
C THR A 312 13.09 -15.15 0.49
N LEU A 313 13.34 -14.53 -0.67
CA LEU A 313 12.74 -13.24 -1.03
C LEU A 313 11.22 -13.36 -1.21
N THR A 314 10.74 -14.41 -1.84
CA THR A 314 9.29 -14.62 -2.01
C THR A 314 8.60 -14.96 -0.69
N TRP A 315 9.30 -15.63 0.23
CA TRP A 315 8.82 -15.87 1.59
C TRP A 315 8.75 -14.56 2.39
N LEU A 316 9.80 -13.74 2.36
CA LEU A 316 9.80 -12.39 2.94
C LEU A 316 8.67 -11.53 2.36
N GLY A 317 8.42 -11.62 1.05
CA GLY A 317 7.32 -10.91 0.40
C GLY A 317 5.94 -11.33 0.90
N ARG A 318 5.77 -12.60 1.29
CA ARG A 318 4.52 -13.09 1.88
C ARG A 318 4.24 -12.52 3.26
N ILE A 319 5.25 -12.40 4.10
CA ILE A 319 5.14 -11.87 5.47
C ILE A 319 5.43 -10.37 5.54
N SER A 320 5.72 -9.72 4.40
CA SER A 320 6.23 -8.35 4.33
C SER A 320 5.33 -7.32 5.03
N TYR A 321 4.02 -7.51 5.02
CA TYR A 321 3.09 -6.59 5.68
C TYR A 321 3.20 -6.68 7.20
N SER A 322 3.13 -7.88 7.78
CA SER A 322 3.33 -8.09 9.22
C SER A 322 4.74 -7.67 9.64
N LEU A 323 5.77 -7.96 8.83
CA LEU A 323 7.15 -7.55 9.07
C LEU A 323 7.28 -6.02 9.13
N TYR A 324 6.68 -5.33 8.17
CA TYR A 324 6.66 -3.88 8.10
C TYR A 324 5.96 -3.22 9.30
N LEU A 325 4.86 -3.78 9.78
CA LEU A 325 4.11 -3.22 10.89
C LEU A 325 4.82 -3.37 12.25
N GLN A 326 5.54 -4.49 12.45
CA GLN A 326 5.96 -4.91 13.80
C GLN A 326 7.44 -4.68 14.11
N HIS A 327 8.30 -4.50 13.08
CA HIS A 327 9.75 -4.38 13.32
C HIS A 327 10.14 -3.22 14.25
N VAL A 328 9.41 -2.10 14.20
CA VAL A 328 9.68 -0.94 15.05
C VAL A 328 9.29 -1.21 16.51
N ILE A 329 8.29 -2.04 16.78
CA ILE A 329 7.92 -2.44 18.15
C ILE A 329 9.08 -3.20 18.80
N VAL A 330 9.64 -4.17 18.10
CA VAL A 330 10.81 -4.92 18.59
C VAL A 330 12.02 -4.02 18.73
N LEU A 331 12.20 -3.04 17.81
CA LEU A 331 13.27 -2.06 17.90
C LEU A 331 13.17 -1.18 19.17
N PHE A 332 11.95 -0.78 19.54
CA PHE A 332 11.73 0.02 20.75
C PHE A 332 11.98 -0.75 22.05
N LEU A 333 11.90 -2.09 22.04
CA LEU A 333 12.24 -2.94 23.17
C LEU A 333 13.75 -3.15 23.31
N LEU A 334 14.53 -2.97 22.27
CA LEU A 334 15.95 -3.26 22.25
C LEU A 334 16.75 -2.49 23.32
N PRO A 335 16.56 -1.17 23.55
CA PRO A 335 17.27 -0.42 24.59
C PRO A 335 16.96 -0.89 26.02
N HIS A 336 15.83 -1.55 26.26
CA HIS A 336 15.48 -2.12 27.57
C HIS A 336 16.27 -3.41 27.86
N ILE A 337 16.73 -4.11 26.83
CA ILE A 337 17.48 -5.36 26.94
C ILE A 337 18.99 -5.07 26.96
N ILE A 338 19.43 -4.24 26.01
CA ILE A 338 20.84 -3.84 25.87
C ILE A 338 20.88 -2.33 25.63
N PRO A 339 21.19 -1.53 26.68
CA PRO A 339 21.36 -0.10 26.52
C PRO A 339 22.56 0.22 25.61
N ASP A 340 22.42 1.28 24.81
CA ASP A 340 23.50 1.85 23.99
C ASP A 340 24.24 0.80 23.13
N VAL A 341 23.50 -0.03 22.39
CA VAL A 341 24.06 -1.11 21.54
C VAL A 341 25.20 -0.60 20.67
N GLY A 342 25.12 0.63 20.15
CA GLY A 342 26.14 1.24 19.28
C GLY A 342 27.52 1.41 19.92
N THR A 343 27.61 1.47 21.24
CA THR A 343 28.86 1.58 22.00
C THR A 343 29.45 0.24 22.42
N GLN A 344 28.68 -0.85 22.26
CA GLN A 344 29.11 -2.19 22.64
C GLN A 344 30.18 -2.76 21.70
N PRO A 345 31.02 -3.71 22.15
CA PRO A 345 31.96 -4.41 21.29
C PRO A 345 31.30 -5.06 20.07
N LEU A 346 32.03 -5.13 18.96
CA LEU A 346 31.50 -5.64 17.68
C LEU A 346 30.77 -7.00 17.80
N PRO A 347 31.28 -8.02 18.53
CA PRO A 347 30.56 -9.29 18.68
C PRO A 347 29.19 -9.13 19.33
N VAL A 348 29.08 -8.30 20.37
CA VAL A 348 27.80 -8.02 21.04
C VAL A 348 26.83 -7.36 20.09
N ARG A 349 27.27 -6.35 19.32
CA ARG A 349 26.45 -5.68 18.31
C ARG A 349 25.93 -6.63 17.24
N VAL A 350 26.80 -7.52 16.73
CA VAL A 350 26.44 -8.52 15.72
C VAL A 350 25.41 -9.50 16.28
N ILE A 351 25.65 -10.05 17.47
CA ILE A 351 24.70 -10.99 18.12
C ILE A 351 23.37 -10.30 18.36
N THR A 352 23.38 -9.07 18.88
CA THR A 352 22.16 -8.27 19.10
C THR A 352 21.38 -8.03 17.80
N GLY A 353 22.06 -7.65 16.72
CA GLY A 353 21.44 -7.46 15.41
C GLY A 353 20.83 -8.74 14.84
N LEU A 354 21.53 -9.87 14.95
CA LEU A 354 21.01 -11.17 14.52
C LEU A 354 19.81 -11.62 15.37
N THR A 355 19.86 -11.44 16.69
CA THR A 355 18.74 -11.74 17.60
C THR A 355 17.53 -10.87 17.29
N TYR A 356 17.73 -9.56 17.08
CA TYR A 356 16.67 -8.66 16.63
C TYR A 356 16.03 -9.13 15.32
N LEU A 357 16.84 -9.45 14.30
CA LEU A 357 16.31 -9.94 13.02
C LEU A 357 15.54 -11.24 13.17
N ALA A 358 16.06 -12.21 13.94
CA ALA A 358 15.37 -13.46 14.20
C ALA A 358 14.03 -13.24 14.90
N THR A 359 14.00 -12.37 15.93
CA THR A 359 12.79 -12.03 16.68
C THR A 359 11.73 -11.36 15.80
N VAL A 360 12.13 -10.38 15.01
CA VAL A 360 11.22 -9.67 14.10
C VAL A 360 10.66 -10.60 13.02
N LEU A 361 11.49 -11.48 12.46
CA LEU A 361 11.05 -12.45 11.45
C LEU A 361 10.10 -13.50 12.05
N ALA A 362 10.39 -13.99 13.26
CA ALA A 362 9.53 -14.93 13.99
C ALA A 362 8.17 -14.28 14.32
N LEU A 363 8.17 -13.07 14.85
CA LEU A 363 6.95 -12.32 15.19
C LEU A 363 6.11 -12.03 13.93
N ALA A 364 6.74 -11.59 12.84
CA ALA A 364 6.08 -11.32 11.58
C ALA A 364 5.46 -12.59 10.96
N TRP A 365 6.20 -13.71 11.00
CA TRP A 365 5.70 -14.99 10.54
C TRP A 365 4.51 -15.48 11.38
N LEU A 366 4.60 -15.36 12.71
CA LEU A 366 3.52 -15.71 13.62
C LEU A 366 2.26 -14.89 13.36
N SER A 367 2.40 -13.56 13.29
CA SER A 367 1.31 -12.63 12.96
C SER A 367 0.69 -12.95 11.59
N TYR A 368 1.51 -13.23 10.58
CA TYR A 368 1.03 -13.65 9.28
C TYR A 368 0.19 -14.95 9.36
N ARG A 369 0.66 -15.95 10.11
CA ARG A 369 -0.02 -17.26 10.23
C ARG A 369 -1.32 -17.18 11.01
N ILE A 370 -1.33 -16.44 12.12
CA ILE A 370 -2.44 -16.41 13.09
C ILE A 370 -3.47 -15.32 12.74
N VAL A 371 -3.04 -14.18 12.20
CA VAL A 371 -3.91 -13.03 11.98
C VAL A 371 -4.15 -12.79 10.49
N GLU A 372 -3.08 -12.53 9.74
CA GLU A 372 -3.20 -12.04 8.36
C GLU A 372 -3.78 -13.11 7.42
N GLN A 373 -3.24 -14.32 7.45
CA GLN A 373 -3.66 -15.41 6.56
C GLN A 373 -5.10 -15.88 6.81
N PRO A 374 -5.58 -16.08 8.06
CA PRO A 374 -6.98 -16.40 8.34
C PRO A 374 -7.94 -15.30 7.88
N ALA A 375 -7.61 -14.03 8.16
CA ALA A 375 -8.44 -12.90 7.74
C ALA A 375 -8.55 -12.80 6.20
N GLN A 376 -7.45 -13.01 5.48
CA GLN A 376 -7.47 -13.06 4.03
C GLN A 376 -8.29 -14.25 3.49
N ARG A 377 -8.26 -15.41 4.17
CA ARG A 377 -9.12 -16.56 3.82
C ARG A 377 -10.60 -16.23 4.01
N LEU A 378 -10.94 -15.58 5.13
CA LEU A 378 -12.29 -15.08 5.40
C LEU A 378 -12.73 -14.10 4.32
N GLY A 379 -11.87 -13.15 3.95
CA GLY A 379 -12.14 -12.18 2.88
C GLY A 379 -12.48 -12.83 1.55
N ARG A 380 -11.73 -13.86 1.16
CA ARG A 380 -12.02 -14.63 -0.06
C ARG A 380 -13.36 -15.36 0.01
N ARG A 381 -13.70 -15.95 1.17
CA ARG A 381 -15.00 -16.64 1.38
C ARG A 381 -16.17 -15.66 1.31
N LEU A 382 -16.06 -14.50 1.96
CA LEU A 382 -17.09 -13.47 1.93
C LEU A 382 -17.26 -12.87 0.53
N ALA A 383 -16.17 -12.58 -0.17
CA ALA A 383 -16.19 -12.09 -1.53
C ALA A 383 -16.86 -13.09 -2.51
N ALA A 384 -16.64 -14.40 -2.34
CA ALA A 384 -17.27 -15.44 -3.15
C ALA A 384 -18.80 -15.52 -2.93
N LYS A 385 -19.28 -15.35 -1.68
CA LYS A 385 -20.73 -15.37 -1.36
C LYS A 385 -21.51 -14.22 -2.02
N ILE A 386 -20.86 -13.10 -2.32
CA ILE A 386 -21.52 -11.95 -2.99
C ILE A 386 -21.87 -12.28 -4.44
N ASP A 387 -21.09 -13.14 -5.12
CA ASP A 387 -21.34 -13.51 -6.51
C ASP A 387 -22.53 -14.44 -6.68
N THR A 388 -22.70 -15.35 -5.74
CA THR A 388 -23.81 -16.31 -5.82
C THR A 388 -25.17 -15.64 -5.68
N ARG A 389 -25.24 -14.48 -5.02
CA ARG A 389 -26.48 -13.70 -4.87
C ARG A 389 -26.81 -12.80 -6.07
N GLY A 390 -25.87 -12.59 -6.97
CA GLY A 390 -26.05 -11.69 -8.14
C GLY A 390 -26.25 -12.40 -9.47
N ARG A 391 -26.18 -13.74 -9.53
CA ARG A 391 -26.51 -14.51 -10.75
C ARG A 391 -28.02 -14.83 -10.72
N PRO A 392 -28.78 -14.43 -11.77
CA PRO A 392 -30.12 -14.98 -11.94
C PRO A 392 -30.02 -16.52 -11.99
N HIS A 393 -30.90 -17.23 -11.31
CA HIS A 393 -31.02 -18.68 -11.44
C HIS A 393 -31.07 -19.01 -12.94
N PRO A 394 -30.29 -19.99 -13.45
CA PRO A 394 -30.50 -20.50 -14.79
C PRO A 394 -31.94 -20.97 -14.87
N GLN A 395 -32.75 -20.33 -15.71
CA GLN A 395 -34.07 -20.87 -15.99
C GLN A 395 -33.86 -22.28 -16.54
N PRO A 396 -34.62 -23.29 -16.06
CA PRO A 396 -34.56 -24.61 -16.64
C PRO A 396 -34.92 -24.44 -18.13
N SER A 397 -34.01 -24.86 -18.99
CA SER A 397 -34.22 -24.92 -20.43
C SER A 397 -35.45 -25.81 -20.64
N THR A 398 -36.59 -25.22 -20.96
CA THR A 398 -37.70 -25.94 -21.55
C THR A 398 -37.20 -26.52 -22.86
N GLN A 399 -36.84 -27.79 -22.83
CA GLN A 399 -36.66 -28.58 -24.04
C GLN A 399 -37.97 -28.53 -24.81
N ARG A 400 -38.01 -27.68 -25.84
CA ARG A 400 -39.04 -27.80 -26.88
C ARG A 400 -38.85 -29.15 -27.53
N ALA A 401 -39.78 -30.09 -27.27
CA ALA A 401 -39.96 -31.30 -28.03
C ALA A 401 -40.12 -30.93 -29.50
N ALA A 402 -39.25 -31.42 -30.33
CA ALA A 402 -39.41 -31.35 -31.80
C ALA A 402 -40.64 -32.17 -32.21
N PRO A 403 -41.52 -31.61 -33.06
CA PRO A 403 -42.62 -32.43 -33.60
C PRO A 403 -42.03 -33.43 -34.55
N GLY A 404 -42.41 -34.72 -34.34
CA GLY A 404 -42.09 -35.80 -35.27
C GLY A 404 -42.72 -35.54 -36.62
N THR A 405 -41.94 -35.60 -37.69
CA THR A 405 -42.43 -35.72 -39.06
C THR A 405 -42.29 -37.15 -39.49
N GLY A 406 -43.41 -37.67 -39.90
CA GLY A 406 -43.68 -39.02 -40.29
C GLY A 406 -43.00 -39.46 -41.60
N ARG A 407 -43.07 -40.72 -41.74
CA ARG A 407 -42.78 -41.57 -42.91
C ARG A 407 -43.15 -40.98 -44.27
N GLY A 408 -42.28 -41.20 -45.24
CA GLY A 408 -42.57 -41.20 -46.67
C GLY A 408 -41.63 -42.13 -47.35
N GLU A 409 -42.14 -43.34 -47.66
CA GLU A 409 -41.60 -44.29 -48.66
C GLU A 409 -41.48 -43.60 -50.02
N ASN A 410 -40.48 -43.86 -50.82
CA ASN A 410 -40.56 -44.64 -52.05
C ASN A 410 -39.31 -44.55 -52.92
N THR A 411 -38.82 -45.75 -53.27
CA THR A 411 -38.54 -46.33 -54.56
C THR A 411 -37.62 -45.61 -55.57
N ARG A 412 -36.57 -46.48 -56.01
CA ARG A 412 -36.08 -46.69 -57.36
C ARG A 412 -35.55 -45.51 -58.19
N GLU A 413 -34.50 -45.58 -58.92
CA GLU A 413 -33.92 -46.56 -59.83
C GLU A 413 -32.60 -45.95 -60.32
N SER A 414 -31.59 -46.86 -60.57
CA SER A 414 -30.65 -46.97 -61.69
C SER A 414 -30.24 -45.73 -62.51
N VAL A 415 -28.99 -45.47 -62.66
CA VAL A 415 -28.05 -45.85 -63.74
C VAL A 415 -26.63 -45.53 -63.29
#